data_0f1ea75f0eaa0c37530f581167ba63da
#
_entry.id   0f1ea75f0eaa0c37530f581167ba63da
#
_cell.length_a   1.000
_cell.length_b   1.000
_cell.length_c   1.000
_cell.angle_alpha   90.00
_cell.angle_beta   90.00
_cell.angle_gamma   90.00
#
_symmetry.space_group_name_H-M   'P 1'
#
loop_
_entity.id
_entity.type
_entity.pdbx_description
1 polymer ?
#
loop_
_entity_poly.entity_id
_entity_poly.type
_entity_poly.pdbx_seq_one_letter_code
_entity_poly.pdbx_strand_id
1 'polypeptide(L)'
;MRDTNVKMWMIFPFLDINVSDNEMDKKNGEYIKSGCGIGEKCEEIYISSIFDLSFPIFLLLLHMKPHENKSILNGIKLMYRVNELWGKAFFFLLFVLMPLSLAAKTTDNIEQLFQSLDNAIAHSADYVKVREARIRDWEQKLKTARRLSSKYDACFALFEEYRSYKNDMALKYINQCMELAFRMGDKKKVENAKALLAFQESTTGDYAESYDLLKSVNIADLDAEGKRNYLWACQHLYGEMAYYSNVPSLKKYYAGKHNAYQAAIDSTFSHDDDLYLQMQEVRTRDAGNMKEALRLSDKRLAMTKPGTHQYAIVQFYRGLTYNQFGDKEQFLRCLLRSAICDVQLAVMDQGSLWEVANLLNADPGEQKRSHEYIKFAWKSATIFNTPSRSRQIMPVLTQIEEGYQKELSSSNQRLRLMVACSALLLFVVMLLLYYVNKQRKRIAAAHHKLKETNHALQLANERLNEMNHSLNE
;
A
#
# COMPACT_ATOMS: atom_id res chain seq x y z
N MET A 1 19.66 15.15 -20.36
CA MET A 1 18.35 15.69 -19.99
C MET A 1 17.52 15.70 -21.26
N ARG A 2 16.76 14.69 -21.50
CA ARG A 2 15.77 14.62 -22.59
C ARG A 2 14.50 14.12 -21.95
N ASP A 3 13.46 14.97 -22.02
CA ASP A 3 12.11 14.68 -21.60
C ASP A 3 11.58 13.44 -22.31
N THR A 4 11.57 12.33 -21.63
CA THR A 4 10.78 11.18 -22.01
C THR A 4 9.39 11.33 -21.36
N ASN A 5 8.55 12.18 -21.95
CA ASN A 5 7.11 12.10 -21.78
C ASN A 5 6.64 10.77 -22.38
N VAL A 6 6.75 9.71 -21.61
CA VAL A 6 6.11 8.44 -21.92
C VAL A 6 4.61 8.64 -21.69
N LYS A 7 3.89 8.98 -22.77
CA LYS A 7 2.42 8.91 -22.79
C LYS A 7 2.04 7.45 -22.64
N MET A 8 1.75 7.07 -21.41
CA MET A 8 1.43 5.71 -21.03
C MET A 8 -0.03 5.44 -21.37
N TRP A 9 -0.28 4.86 -22.54
CA TRP A 9 -1.56 4.32 -22.96
C TRP A 9 -1.71 2.93 -22.34
N MET A 10 -2.04 2.87 -21.04
CA MET A 10 -2.48 1.61 -20.47
C MET A 10 -3.96 1.44 -20.71
N ILE A 11 -4.27 0.58 -21.64
CA ILE A 11 -5.63 0.17 -21.94
C ILE A 11 -5.89 -1.09 -21.13
N PHE A 12 -6.60 -0.94 -19.99
CA PHE A 12 -7.19 -2.06 -19.28
C PHE A 12 -8.62 -2.22 -19.75
N PRO A 13 -8.97 -3.37 -20.21
CA PRO A 13 -10.30 -3.64 -20.64
C PRO A 13 -10.95 -4.78 -19.87
N PHE A 14 -11.83 -4.46 -18.97
CA PHE A 14 -12.78 -5.42 -18.45
C PHE A 14 -14.13 -4.74 -18.28
N LEU A 15 -15.04 -5.06 -19.16
CA LEU A 15 -16.47 -4.79 -19.01
C LEU A 15 -17.04 -5.92 -18.17
N ASP A 16 -17.48 -5.63 -16.93
CA ASP A 16 -18.44 -6.46 -16.23
C ASP A 16 -19.78 -6.35 -16.96
N ILE A 17 -20.12 -7.42 -17.67
CA ILE A 17 -21.47 -7.56 -18.18
C ILE A 17 -22.33 -7.93 -16.98
N ASN A 18 -23.32 -7.07 -16.67
CA ASN A 18 -24.30 -7.29 -15.62
C ASN A 18 -24.94 -8.67 -15.72
N VAL A 19 -24.46 -9.60 -14.92
CA VAL A 19 -25.24 -10.77 -14.52
C VAL A 19 -26.15 -10.28 -13.40
N SER A 20 -27.44 -10.37 -13.62
CA SER A 20 -28.53 -9.89 -12.77
C SER A 20 -28.30 -10.18 -11.27
N ASP A 21 -28.03 -9.10 -10.51
CA ASP A 21 -27.78 -9.07 -9.06
C ASP A 21 -29.02 -9.33 -8.18
N ASN A 22 -29.96 -10.17 -8.58
CA ASN A 22 -31.23 -10.29 -7.83
C ASN A 22 -31.26 -11.34 -6.70
N GLU A 23 -30.17 -12.06 -6.41
CA GLU A 23 -30.23 -13.10 -5.36
C GLU A 23 -29.12 -13.04 -4.26
N MET A 24 -28.20 -12.06 -4.26
CA MET A 24 -27.08 -12.07 -3.30
C MET A 24 -27.14 -11.07 -2.14
N ASP A 25 -28.16 -10.21 -2.08
CA ASP A 25 -28.19 -9.09 -1.11
C ASP A 25 -28.76 -9.42 0.29
N LYS A 26 -29.04 -10.70 0.60
CA LYS A 26 -29.64 -11.09 1.90
C LYS A 26 -28.72 -11.85 2.86
N LYS A 27 -27.48 -12.18 2.51
CA LYS A 27 -26.58 -12.97 3.39
C LYS A 27 -25.32 -12.24 3.90
N ASN A 28 -24.98 -11.08 3.42
CA ASN A 28 -23.74 -10.36 3.82
C ASN A 28 -23.95 -9.24 4.86
N GLY A 29 -25.15 -9.10 5.41
CA GLY A 29 -25.49 -8.03 6.36
C GLY A 29 -25.13 -8.29 7.84
N GLU A 30 -24.67 -9.50 8.20
CA GLU A 30 -24.51 -9.88 9.63
C GLU A 30 -23.07 -10.07 10.13
N TYR A 31 -22.04 -9.86 9.32
CA TYR A 31 -20.64 -10.13 9.73
C TYR A 31 -19.79 -8.90 10.05
N ILE A 32 -20.35 -7.69 10.16
CA ILE A 32 -19.59 -6.46 10.51
C ILE A 32 -20.09 -5.87 11.85
N LYS A 33 -20.35 -6.69 12.87
CA LYS A 33 -20.65 -6.19 14.22
C LYS A 33 -19.93 -6.86 15.38
N SER A 34 -18.83 -7.55 15.14
CA SER A 34 -18.02 -8.11 16.24
C SER A 34 -16.53 -7.87 16.02
N GLY A 35 -16.05 -6.67 16.32
CA GLY A 35 -14.62 -6.35 16.19
C GLY A 35 -14.26 -4.92 16.57
N CYS A 36 -14.92 -4.36 17.58
CA CYS A 36 -14.47 -3.08 18.17
C CYS A 36 -14.70 -3.15 19.67
N GLY A 37 -13.70 -3.55 20.43
CA GLY A 37 -13.81 -3.71 21.87
C GLY A 37 -12.49 -3.97 22.58
N ILE A 38 -11.38 -3.37 22.13
CA ILE A 38 -10.13 -3.32 22.92
C ILE A 38 -9.40 -2.00 22.54
N GLY A 39 -9.87 -0.87 23.01
CA GLY A 39 -9.25 0.42 22.73
C GLY A 39 -9.43 1.47 23.81
N GLU A 40 -10.36 1.28 24.72
CA GLU A 40 -10.74 2.33 25.69
C GLU A 40 -10.30 2.10 27.15
N LYS A 41 -9.53 1.05 27.47
CA LYS A 41 -9.13 0.77 28.86
C LYS A 41 -7.67 1.03 29.21
N CYS A 42 -6.84 1.52 28.30
CA CYS A 42 -5.42 1.78 28.58
C CYS A 42 -5.08 3.23 28.93
N GLU A 43 -5.97 4.20 28.75
CA GLU A 43 -5.67 5.60 29.09
C GLU A 43 -6.05 6.03 30.52
N GLU A 44 -6.93 5.31 31.19
CA GLU A 44 -7.32 5.66 32.58
C GLU A 44 -6.33 5.17 33.65
N ILE A 45 -5.40 4.28 33.35
CA ILE A 45 -4.46 3.71 34.35
C ILE A 45 -3.19 4.55 34.51
N TYR A 46 -2.83 5.41 33.58
CA TYR A 46 -1.58 6.21 33.66
C TYR A 46 -1.73 7.58 34.33
N ILE A 47 -2.95 8.08 34.53
CA ILE A 47 -3.19 9.38 35.19
C ILE A 47 -3.39 9.25 36.70
N SER A 48 -3.80 8.09 37.21
CA SER A 48 -4.00 7.90 38.64
C SER A 48 -2.70 7.68 39.43
N SER A 49 -1.64 7.17 38.82
CA SER A 49 -0.38 6.86 39.49
C SER A 49 0.56 8.06 39.70
N ILE A 50 0.32 9.21 39.08
CA ILE A 50 1.12 10.43 39.28
C ILE A 50 0.54 11.30 40.40
N PHE A 51 -0.74 11.15 40.74
CA PHE A 51 -1.37 11.92 41.84
C PHE A 51 -1.18 11.28 43.22
N ASP A 52 -0.87 10.00 43.31
CA ASP A 52 -0.76 9.29 44.61
C ASP A 52 0.58 9.47 45.33
N LEU A 53 1.63 10.01 44.69
CA LEU A 53 2.94 10.24 45.32
C LEU A 53 3.13 11.63 45.93
N SER A 54 2.28 12.61 45.61
CA SER A 54 2.39 13.99 46.08
C SER A 54 1.62 14.27 47.38
N PHE A 55 0.60 13.47 47.69
CA PHE A 55 -0.26 13.68 48.85
C PHE A 55 0.36 13.27 50.19
N PRO A 56 1.14 12.19 50.34
CA PRO A 56 1.80 11.82 51.61
C PRO A 56 2.91 12.80 52.02
N ILE A 57 3.59 13.44 51.05
CA ILE A 57 4.66 14.41 51.33
C ILE A 57 4.10 15.73 51.85
N PHE A 58 2.91 16.12 51.40
CA PHE A 58 2.21 17.33 51.85
C PHE A 58 1.71 17.18 53.29
N LEU A 59 1.27 15.99 53.71
CA LEU A 59 0.86 15.70 55.09
C LEU A 59 2.01 15.64 56.10
N LEU A 60 3.21 15.23 55.63
CA LEU A 60 4.41 15.19 56.48
C LEU A 60 4.97 16.61 56.80
N LEU A 61 4.74 17.57 55.86
CA LEU A 61 5.19 18.95 56.02
C LEU A 61 4.31 19.81 56.92
N LEU A 62 3.06 19.38 57.18
CA LEU A 62 2.11 20.08 58.08
C LEU A 62 2.32 19.81 59.56
N HIS A 63 3.20 18.87 59.93
CA HIS A 63 3.43 18.48 61.35
C HIS A 63 4.80 18.94 61.93
N MET A 64 5.57 19.77 61.23
CA MET A 64 6.87 20.28 61.70
C MET A 64 6.74 21.68 62.28
N LYS A 65 7.11 21.83 63.58
CA LYS A 65 7.09 23.12 64.30
C LYS A 65 8.03 24.15 63.69
N PRO A 66 7.68 25.47 63.71
CA PRO A 66 8.39 26.53 63.00
C PRO A 66 9.57 27.07 63.83
N HIS A 67 10.63 26.29 64.04
CA HIS A 67 11.92 26.83 64.49
C HIS A 67 13.04 25.94 63.99
N GLU A 68 13.84 26.52 63.10
CA GLU A 68 15.15 26.16 62.57
C GLU A 68 15.22 25.90 61.07
N ASN A 69 15.93 26.80 60.46
CA ASN A 69 16.64 26.74 59.20
C ASN A 69 16.10 27.53 58.01
N LYS A 70 16.59 28.76 57.87
CA LYS A 70 16.50 29.58 56.63
C LYS A 70 16.97 28.86 55.36
N SER A 71 17.80 27.84 55.48
CA SER A 71 18.31 27.03 54.35
C SER A 71 17.24 26.13 53.75
N ILE A 72 16.36 25.51 54.57
CA ILE A 72 15.27 24.64 54.12
C ILE A 72 14.16 25.46 53.42
N LEU A 73 13.89 26.68 53.98
CA LEU A 73 12.90 27.59 53.37
C LEU A 73 13.31 28.07 51.98
N ASN A 74 14.60 28.28 51.74
CA ASN A 74 15.15 28.64 50.41
C ASN A 74 15.11 27.46 49.43
N GLY A 75 15.31 26.22 49.91
CA GLY A 75 15.19 25.01 49.12
C GLY A 75 13.72 24.78 48.65
N ILE A 76 12.76 25.00 49.57
CA ILE A 76 11.33 24.86 49.26
C ILE A 76 10.87 25.96 48.24
N LYS A 77 11.35 27.19 48.39
CA LYS A 77 11.08 28.25 47.43
C LYS A 77 11.68 28.01 46.06
N LEU A 78 12.86 27.39 46.00
CA LEU A 78 13.49 27.00 44.75
C LEU A 78 12.70 25.85 44.05
N MET A 79 12.26 24.85 44.83
CA MET A 79 11.46 23.75 44.35
C MET A 79 10.08 24.21 43.83
N TYR A 80 9.44 25.18 44.48
CA TYR A 80 8.18 25.76 44.04
C TYR A 80 8.34 26.54 42.73
N ARG A 81 9.43 27.32 42.57
CA ARG A 81 9.76 28.02 41.32
C ARG A 81 10.09 27.05 40.19
N VAL A 82 10.76 25.95 40.46
CA VAL A 82 11.07 24.91 39.47
C VAL A 82 9.76 24.21 39.01
N ASN A 83 8.89 23.85 39.94
CA ASN A 83 7.57 23.27 39.59
C ASN A 83 6.68 24.21 38.82
N GLU A 84 6.68 25.52 39.16
CA GLU A 84 5.94 26.54 38.41
C GLU A 84 6.48 26.75 36.97
N LEU A 85 7.81 26.66 36.82
CA LEU A 85 8.46 26.69 35.49
C LEU A 85 8.15 25.44 34.66
N TRP A 86 8.17 24.25 35.27
CA TRP A 86 7.83 23.00 34.61
C TRP A 86 6.34 22.93 34.26
N GLY A 87 5.45 23.43 35.12
CA GLY A 87 4.03 23.55 34.83
C GLY A 87 3.76 24.46 33.64
N LYS A 88 4.41 25.65 33.59
CA LYS A 88 4.30 26.58 32.46
C LYS A 88 4.92 26.01 31.18
N ALA A 89 6.04 25.32 31.25
CA ALA A 89 6.67 24.63 30.11
C ALA A 89 5.80 23.47 29.59
N PHE A 90 5.17 22.72 30.47
CA PHE A 90 4.25 21.61 30.12
C PHE A 90 2.96 22.16 29.48
N PHE A 91 2.37 23.23 30.00
CA PHE A 91 1.21 23.90 29.38
C PHE A 91 1.59 24.54 28.02
N PHE A 92 2.77 25.12 27.90
CA PHE A 92 3.26 25.65 26.63
C PHE A 92 3.50 24.54 25.59
N LEU A 93 4.07 23.40 26.01
CA LEU A 93 4.23 22.22 25.15
C LEU A 93 2.88 21.63 24.72
N LEU A 94 1.89 21.57 25.61
CA LEU A 94 0.53 21.16 25.30
C LEU A 94 -0.14 22.14 24.31
N PHE A 95 0.08 23.45 24.46
CA PHE A 95 -0.48 24.47 23.59
C PHE A 95 0.20 24.50 22.21
N VAL A 96 1.49 24.15 22.12
CA VAL A 96 2.24 24.03 20.86
C VAL A 96 1.89 22.70 20.13
N LEU A 97 1.55 21.64 20.86
CA LEU A 97 1.14 20.35 20.27
C LEU A 97 -0.35 20.30 19.89
N MET A 98 -1.19 21.16 20.47
CA MET A 98 -2.63 21.20 20.19
C MET A 98 -3.01 21.58 18.75
N PRO A 99 -2.33 22.51 18.05
CA PRO A 99 -2.65 22.80 16.64
C PRO A 99 -2.20 21.70 15.66
N LEU A 100 -1.26 20.81 16.03
CA LEU A 100 -0.86 19.69 15.18
C LEU A 100 -1.93 18.57 15.11
N SER A 101 -2.78 18.46 16.14
CA SER A 101 -3.86 17.45 16.16
C SER A 101 -5.17 17.94 15.54
N LEU A 102 -5.37 19.26 15.35
CA LEU A 102 -6.57 19.81 14.71
C LEU A 102 -6.49 19.92 13.18
N ALA A 103 -5.31 19.80 12.58
CA ALA A 103 -5.13 19.80 11.12
C ALA A 103 -5.41 18.44 10.47
N ALA A 104 -5.75 17.41 11.25
CA ALA A 104 -5.94 16.03 10.78
C ALA A 104 -7.42 15.63 10.60
N LYS A 105 -8.30 16.55 10.26
CA LYS A 105 -9.69 16.21 9.89
C LYS A 105 -10.03 16.74 8.51
N THR A 106 -10.33 15.78 7.64
CA THR A 106 -10.98 15.86 6.31
C THR A 106 -10.08 15.67 5.09
N THR A 107 -9.35 14.56 5.03
CA THR A 107 -9.07 13.87 3.75
C THR A 107 -8.89 12.41 4.11
N ASP A 108 -9.44 11.48 3.30
CA ASP A 108 -9.06 10.06 3.41
C ASP A 108 -7.54 10.03 3.53
N ASN A 109 -7.03 9.73 4.69
CA ASN A 109 -5.58 9.83 4.92
C ASN A 109 -4.91 8.81 3.98
N ILE A 110 -3.99 9.25 3.14
CA ILE A 110 -3.23 8.35 2.24
C ILE A 110 -2.68 7.15 3.02
N GLU A 111 -2.24 7.38 4.25
CA GLU A 111 -1.76 6.31 5.11
C GLU A 111 -2.84 5.27 5.45
N GLN A 112 -4.10 5.67 5.60
CA GLN A 112 -5.21 4.72 5.78
C GLN A 112 -5.45 3.88 4.51
N LEU A 113 -5.27 4.46 3.33
CA LEU A 113 -5.34 3.71 2.07
C LEU A 113 -4.16 2.72 1.95
N PHE A 114 -2.96 3.12 2.34
CA PHE A 114 -1.83 2.20 2.40
C PHE A 114 -2.08 1.05 3.39
N GLN A 115 -2.54 1.33 4.59
CA GLN A 115 -2.88 0.29 5.58
C GLN A 115 -3.97 -0.66 5.05
N SER A 116 -4.96 -0.12 4.32
CA SER A 116 -6.00 -0.92 3.68
C SER A 116 -5.44 -1.82 2.59
N LEU A 117 -4.50 -1.33 1.79
CA LEU A 117 -3.82 -2.10 0.75
C LEU A 117 -2.91 -3.17 1.36
N ASP A 118 -2.10 -2.82 2.36
CA ASP A 118 -1.23 -3.75 3.08
C ASP A 118 -2.05 -4.89 3.69
N ASN A 119 -3.18 -4.55 4.32
CA ASN A 119 -4.11 -5.54 4.86
C ASN A 119 -4.76 -6.41 3.77
N ALA A 120 -5.16 -5.82 2.64
CA ALA A 120 -5.71 -6.58 1.51
C ALA A 120 -4.67 -7.56 0.94
N ILE A 121 -3.42 -7.15 0.78
CA ILE A 121 -2.32 -8.02 0.32
C ILE A 121 -2.08 -9.16 1.32
N ALA A 122 -2.05 -8.87 2.61
CA ALA A 122 -1.86 -9.88 3.66
C ALA A 122 -2.97 -10.95 3.66
N HIS A 123 -4.21 -10.58 3.34
CA HIS A 123 -5.36 -11.48 3.26
C HIS A 123 -5.69 -11.95 1.83
N SER A 124 -4.81 -11.69 0.85
CA SER A 124 -5.05 -12.00 -0.56
C SER A 124 -5.38 -13.48 -0.83
N ALA A 125 -4.79 -14.39 -0.04
CA ALA A 125 -5.08 -15.82 -0.14
C ALA A 125 -6.56 -16.17 0.16
N ASP A 126 -7.22 -15.41 1.03
CA ASP A 126 -8.62 -15.66 1.37
C ASP A 126 -9.55 -15.15 0.24
N TYR A 127 -9.25 -14.03 -0.39
CA TYR A 127 -9.96 -13.56 -1.57
C TYR A 127 -9.82 -14.54 -2.75
N VAL A 128 -8.62 -15.10 -2.95
CA VAL A 128 -8.39 -16.16 -3.95
C VAL A 128 -9.26 -17.39 -3.65
N LYS A 129 -9.35 -17.84 -2.38
CA LYS A 129 -10.22 -18.97 -2.00
C LYS A 129 -11.69 -18.70 -2.33
N VAL A 130 -12.17 -17.49 -2.09
CA VAL A 130 -13.54 -17.08 -2.42
C VAL A 130 -13.79 -17.16 -3.93
N ARG A 131 -12.86 -16.61 -4.74
CA ARG A 131 -12.96 -16.68 -6.20
C ARG A 131 -12.92 -18.12 -6.71
N GLU A 132 -11.99 -18.91 -6.22
CA GLU A 132 -11.88 -20.33 -6.60
C GLU A 132 -13.12 -21.17 -6.16
N ALA A 133 -13.80 -20.76 -5.08
CA ALA A 133 -15.06 -21.39 -4.70
C ALA A 133 -16.16 -21.12 -5.72
N ARG A 134 -16.29 -19.87 -6.23
CA ARG A 134 -17.22 -19.53 -7.31
C ARG A 134 -16.89 -20.30 -8.59
N ILE A 135 -15.61 -20.38 -8.95
CA ILE A 135 -15.15 -21.16 -10.11
C ILE A 135 -15.56 -22.61 -9.99
N ARG A 136 -15.33 -23.26 -8.84
CA ARG A 136 -15.72 -24.66 -8.60
C ARG A 136 -17.25 -24.87 -8.71
N ASP A 137 -18.05 -23.92 -8.26
CA ASP A 137 -19.51 -23.97 -8.40
C ASP A 137 -19.91 -23.95 -9.89
N TRP A 138 -19.33 -23.06 -10.67
CA TRP A 138 -19.60 -23.01 -12.13
C TRP A 138 -19.06 -24.24 -12.87
N GLU A 139 -17.92 -24.80 -12.50
CA GLU A 139 -17.41 -26.05 -13.04
C GLU A 139 -18.38 -27.23 -12.75
N GLN A 140 -18.95 -27.27 -11.55
CA GLN A 140 -19.94 -28.27 -11.18
C GLN A 140 -21.23 -28.09 -11.98
N LYS A 141 -21.71 -26.85 -12.15
CA LYS A 141 -22.86 -26.55 -13.02
C LYS A 141 -22.62 -26.97 -14.47
N LEU A 142 -21.42 -26.71 -14.99
CA LEU A 142 -21.03 -27.14 -16.35
C LEU A 142 -21.07 -28.68 -16.49
N LYS A 143 -20.53 -29.42 -15.52
CA LYS A 143 -20.51 -30.88 -15.51
C LYS A 143 -21.92 -31.49 -15.48
N THR A 144 -22.83 -30.88 -14.74
CA THR A 144 -24.19 -31.40 -14.55
C THR A 144 -25.17 -30.90 -15.59
N ALA A 145 -24.85 -29.88 -16.35
CA ALA A 145 -25.70 -29.30 -17.38
C ALA A 145 -25.97 -30.32 -18.51
N ARG A 146 -27.26 -30.53 -18.84
CA ARG A 146 -27.68 -31.43 -19.92
C ARG A 146 -27.95 -30.71 -21.22
N ARG A 147 -28.46 -29.46 -21.14
CA ARG A 147 -28.80 -28.64 -22.32
C ARG A 147 -27.56 -27.88 -22.79
N LEU A 148 -27.41 -27.70 -24.11
CA LEU A 148 -26.30 -26.93 -24.68
C LEU A 148 -26.31 -25.48 -24.21
N SER A 149 -27.52 -24.85 -24.08
CA SER A 149 -27.64 -23.50 -23.55
C SER A 149 -27.10 -23.37 -22.14
N SER A 150 -27.49 -24.30 -21.23
CA SER A 150 -26.99 -24.29 -19.85
C SER A 150 -25.49 -24.55 -19.76
N LYS A 151 -24.92 -25.35 -20.69
CA LYS A 151 -23.48 -25.54 -20.80
C LYS A 151 -22.80 -24.25 -21.26
N TYR A 152 -23.38 -23.56 -22.25
CA TYR A 152 -22.87 -22.28 -22.72
C TYR A 152 -22.85 -21.25 -21.59
N ASP A 153 -23.96 -21.10 -20.85
CA ASP A 153 -24.07 -20.13 -19.76
C ASP A 153 -23.03 -20.40 -18.66
N ALA A 154 -22.83 -21.67 -18.29
CA ALA A 154 -21.80 -22.04 -17.32
C ALA A 154 -20.38 -21.83 -17.85
N CYS A 155 -20.10 -22.13 -19.12
CA CYS A 155 -18.81 -21.83 -19.75
C CYS A 155 -18.53 -20.33 -19.82
N PHE A 156 -19.54 -19.55 -20.15
CA PHE A 156 -19.42 -18.09 -20.22
C PHE A 156 -19.15 -17.48 -18.85
N ALA A 157 -19.85 -17.94 -17.81
CA ALA A 157 -19.56 -17.54 -16.45
C ALA A 157 -18.14 -17.94 -16.00
N LEU A 158 -17.63 -19.09 -16.41
CA LEU A 158 -16.24 -19.47 -16.16
C LEU A 158 -15.26 -18.59 -16.93
N PHE A 159 -15.54 -18.20 -18.16
CA PHE A 159 -14.76 -17.22 -18.90
C PHE A 159 -14.68 -15.90 -18.13
N GLU A 160 -15.82 -15.37 -17.66
CA GLU A 160 -15.87 -14.12 -16.89
C GLU A 160 -15.07 -14.22 -15.57
N GLU A 161 -15.12 -15.36 -14.86
CA GLU A 161 -14.30 -15.59 -13.67
C GLU A 161 -12.80 -15.67 -14.00
N TYR A 162 -12.41 -16.19 -15.15
CA TYR A 162 -11.02 -16.41 -15.49
C TYR A 162 -10.34 -15.23 -16.24
N ARG A 163 -11.10 -14.37 -16.93
CA ARG A 163 -10.55 -13.35 -17.84
C ARG A 163 -9.61 -12.32 -17.18
N SER A 164 -9.75 -12.09 -15.87
CA SER A 164 -8.83 -11.25 -15.06
C SER A 164 -8.03 -12.03 -14.01
N TYR A 165 -8.13 -13.38 -14.04
CA TYR A 165 -7.52 -14.26 -13.03
C TYR A 165 -6.46 -15.19 -13.61
N LYS A 166 -6.81 -15.98 -14.65
CA LYS A 166 -5.88 -16.89 -15.35
C LYS A 166 -6.22 -16.87 -16.83
N ASN A 167 -5.36 -16.26 -17.62
CA ASN A 167 -5.63 -16.01 -19.02
C ASN A 167 -5.76 -17.27 -19.87
N ASP A 168 -4.92 -18.28 -19.64
CA ASP A 168 -4.99 -19.58 -20.32
C ASP A 168 -6.34 -20.27 -20.12
N MET A 169 -6.92 -20.16 -18.92
CA MET A 169 -8.24 -20.71 -18.62
C MET A 169 -9.36 -19.84 -19.23
N ALA A 170 -9.18 -18.53 -19.30
CA ALA A 170 -10.12 -17.64 -19.99
C ALA A 170 -10.19 -18.02 -21.50
N LEU A 171 -9.03 -18.12 -22.16
CA LEU A 171 -8.96 -18.57 -23.56
C LEU A 171 -9.61 -19.92 -23.79
N LYS A 172 -9.39 -20.87 -22.89
CA LYS A 172 -10.00 -22.19 -22.94
C LYS A 172 -11.53 -22.11 -22.91
N TYR A 173 -12.09 -21.35 -21.96
CA TYR A 173 -13.55 -21.34 -21.77
C TYR A 173 -14.25 -20.50 -22.84
N ILE A 174 -13.66 -19.41 -23.34
CA ILE A 174 -14.27 -18.66 -24.46
C ILE A 174 -14.26 -19.47 -25.77
N ASN A 175 -13.23 -20.27 -26.03
CA ASN A 175 -13.21 -21.22 -27.14
C ASN A 175 -14.31 -22.29 -26.99
N GLN A 176 -14.53 -22.80 -25.78
CA GLN A 176 -15.64 -23.74 -25.52
C GLN A 176 -17.00 -23.05 -25.71
N CYS A 177 -17.15 -21.79 -25.32
CA CYS A 177 -18.37 -21.00 -25.62
C CYS A 177 -18.63 -20.93 -27.10
N MET A 178 -17.59 -20.62 -27.91
CA MET A 178 -17.72 -20.54 -29.38
C MET A 178 -18.15 -21.89 -29.98
N GLU A 179 -17.56 -23.01 -29.54
CA GLU A 179 -17.94 -24.36 -29.99
C GLU A 179 -19.39 -24.70 -29.59
N LEU A 180 -19.80 -24.42 -28.36
CA LEU A 180 -21.17 -24.65 -27.90
C LEU A 180 -22.18 -23.80 -28.66
N ALA A 181 -21.86 -22.53 -28.90
CA ALA A 181 -22.71 -21.64 -29.72
C ALA A 181 -22.85 -22.14 -31.15
N PHE A 182 -21.78 -22.62 -31.77
CA PHE A 182 -21.80 -23.23 -33.08
C PHE A 182 -22.74 -24.47 -33.11
N ARG A 183 -22.62 -25.36 -32.12
CA ARG A 183 -23.48 -26.56 -32.00
C ARG A 183 -24.95 -26.23 -31.74
N MET A 184 -25.25 -25.07 -31.14
CA MET A 184 -26.61 -24.54 -30.97
C MET A 184 -27.17 -23.90 -32.26
N GLY A 185 -26.35 -23.64 -33.27
CA GLY A 185 -26.69 -22.85 -34.42
C GLY A 185 -26.91 -21.36 -34.12
N ASP A 186 -26.45 -20.88 -32.98
CA ASP A 186 -26.60 -19.49 -32.54
C ASP A 186 -25.44 -18.64 -33.07
N LYS A 187 -25.65 -18.09 -34.28
CA LYS A 187 -24.65 -17.28 -34.97
C LYS A 187 -24.25 -16.04 -34.15
N LYS A 188 -25.19 -15.41 -33.42
CA LYS A 188 -24.93 -14.21 -32.62
C LYS A 188 -23.91 -14.51 -31.55
N LYS A 189 -24.11 -15.64 -30.81
CA LYS A 189 -23.18 -16.08 -29.77
C LYS A 189 -21.83 -16.50 -30.35
N VAL A 190 -21.77 -17.10 -31.53
CA VAL A 190 -20.50 -17.46 -32.19
C VAL A 190 -19.70 -16.18 -32.49
N GLU A 191 -20.30 -15.22 -33.13
CA GLU A 191 -19.62 -13.99 -33.54
C GLU A 191 -19.23 -13.13 -32.33
N ASN A 192 -20.06 -13.09 -31.29
CA ASN A 192 -19.69 -12.43 -30.01
C ASN A 192 -18.51 -13.14 -29.32
N ALA A 193 -18.50 -14.48 -29.27
CA ALA A 193 -17.38 -15.24 -28.70
C ALA A 193 -16.06 -15.00 -29.45
N LYS A 194 -16.08 -14.88 -30.79
CA LYS A 194 -14.91 -14.47 -31.58
C LYS A 194 -14.38 -13.10 -31.17
N ALA A 195 -15.28 -12.11 -31.01
CA ALA A 195 -14.89 -10.76 -30.60
C ALA A 195 -14.26 -10.74 -29.21
N LEU A 196 -14.83 -11.47 -28.25
CA LEU A 196 -14.29 -11.60 -26.88
C LEU A 196 -12.96 -12.36 -26.86
N LEU A 197 -12.83 -13.42 -27.65
CA LEU A 197 -11.58 -14.17 -27.79
C LEU A 197 -10.48 -13.27 -28.37
N ALA A 198 -10.77 -12.56 -29.47
CA ALA A 198 -9.83 -11.63 -30.10
C ALA A 198 -9.38 -10.53 -29.13
N PHE A 199 -10.33 -10.02 -28.33
CA PHE A 199 -10.01 -9.06 -27.29
C PHE A 199 -9.03 -9.66 -26.27
N GLN A 200 -9.32 -10.86 -25.74
CA GLN A 200 -8.47 -11.55 -24.76
C GLN A 200 -7.06 -11.82 -25.33
N GLU A 201 -6.94 -12.26 -26.59
CA GLU A 201 -5.65 -12.46 -27.27
C GLU A 201 -4.89 -11.14 -27.46
N SER A 202 -5.56 -10.05 -27.82
CA SER A 202 -4.88 -8.75 -27.94
C SER A 202 -4.32 -8.24 -26.61
N THR A 203 -4.94 -8.59 -25.47
CA THR A 203 -4.40 -8.25 -24.14
C THR A 203 -3.14 -9.03 -23.78
N THR A 204 -2.93 -10.19 -24.39
CA THR A 204 -1.73 -11.04 -24.16
C THR A 204 -0.57 -10.68 -25.07
N GLY A 205 -0.86 -9.96 -26.16
CA GLY A 205 0.13 -9.62 -27.18
C GLY A 205 0.09 -10.55 -28.42
N ASP A 206 -0.91 -11.43 -28.52
CA ASP A 206 -1.15 -12.34 -29.64
C ASP A 206 -1.96 -11.59 -30.74
N TYR A 207 -1.31 -10.54 -31.30
CA TYR A 207 -1.97 -9.58 -32.18
C TYR A 207 -2.37 -10.16 -33.55
N ALA A 208 -1.61 -11.13 -34.05
CA ALA A 208 -1.90 -11.77 -35.34
C ALA A 208 -3.17 -12.61 -35.25
N GLU A 209 -3.28 -13.42 -34.21
CA GLU A 209 -4.42 -14.26 -33.89
C GLU A 209 -5.69 -13.42 -33.65
N SER A 210 -5.55 -12.38 -32.82
CA SER A 210 -6.61 -11.40 -32.58
C SER A 210 -7.11 -10.74 -33.87
N TYR A 211 -6.18 -10.32 -34.75
CA TYR A 211 -6.52 -9.71 -36.03
C TYR A 211 -7.30 -10.67 -36.95
N ASP A 212 -6.83 -11.91 -37.07
CA ASP A 212 -7.48 -12.92 -37.94
C ASP A 212 -8.88 -13.29 -37.43
N LEU A 213 -9.05 -13.39 -36.10
CA LEU A 213 -10.38 -13.55 -35.48
C LEU A 213 -11.32 -12.40 -35.83
N LEU A 214 -10.90 -11.15 -35.58
CA LEU A 214 -11.72 -9.97 -35.86
C LEU A 214 -12.08 -9.85 -37.33
N LYS A 215 -11.18 -10.19 -38.22
CA LYS A 215 -11.43 -10.24 -39.68
C LYS A 215 -12.46 -11.30 -40.05
N SER A 216 -12.55 -12.40 -39.28
CA SER A 216 -13.51 -13.49 -39.52
C SER A 216 -14.91 -13.22 -38.96
N VAL A 217 -15.12 -12.14 -38.19
CA VAL A 217 -16.39 -11.80 -37.57
C VAL A 217 -17.40 -11.32 -38.63
N ASN A 218 -18.57 -11.95 -38.67
CA ASN A 218 -19.68 -11.44 -39.47
C ASN A 218 -20.50 -10.41 -38.67
N ILE A 219 -20.23 -9.12 -38.91
CA ILE A 219 -20.83 -8.00 -38.18
C ILE A 219 -22.38 -7.99 -38.32
N ALA A 220 -22.92 -8.55 -39.41
CA ALA A 220 -24.36 -8.59 -39.62
C ALA A 220 -25.09 -9.56 -38.66
N ASP A 221 -24.38 -10.56 -38.15
CA ASP A 221 -24.90 -11.52 -37.19
C ASP A 221 -24.75 -11.05 -35.71
N LEU A 222 -24.11 -9.93 -35.46
CA LEU A 222 -23.94 -9.37 -34.11
C LEU A 222 -25.19 -8.62 -33.65
N ASP A 223 -25.59 -8.87 -32.39
CA ASP A 223 -26.53 -8.00 -31.67
C ASP A 223 -25.83 -6.74 -31.13
N ALA A 224 -26.52 -5.93 -30.35
CA ALA A 224 -25.99 -4.69 -29.80
C ALA A 224 -24.75 -4.93 -28.89
N GLU A 225 -24.80 -5.99 -28.07
CA GLU A 225 -23.69 -6.36 -27.16
C GLU A 225 -22.50 -6.91 -27.95
N GLY A 226 -22.73 -7.81 -28.89
CA GLY A 226 -21.70 -8.33 -29.79
C GLY A 226 -21.02 -7.23 -30.60
N LYS A 227 -21.77 -6.23 -31.10
CA LYS A 227 -21.21 -5.05 -31.79
C LYS A 227 -20.33 -4.24 -30.85
N ARG A 228 -20.73 -4.07 -29.58
CA ARG A 228 -19.93 -3.42 -28.56
C ARG A 228 -18.59 -4.14 -28.39
N ASN A 229 -18.61 -5.45 -28.13
CA ASN A 229 -17.42 -6.26 -27.91
C ASN A 229 -16.51 -6.25 -29.14
N TYR A 230 -17.06 -6.32 -30.34
CA TYR A 230 -16.32 -6.25 -31.61
C TYR A 230 -15.61 -4.90 -31.79
N LEU A 231 -16.33 -3.78 -31.66
CA LEU A 231 -15.74 -2.45 -31.82
C LEU A 231 -14.69 -2.17 -30.76
N TRP A 232 -14.95 -2.62 -29.54
CA TRP A 232 -13.99 -2.52 -28.44
C TRP A 232 -12.73 -3.34 -28.72
N ALA A 233 -12.86 -4.59 -29.13
CA ALA A 233 -11.73 -5.45 -29.48
C ALA A 233 -10.88 -4.88 -30.62
N CYS A 234 -11.53 -4.35 -31.69
CA CYS A 234 -10.82 -3.69 -32.77
C CYS A 234 -10.06 -2.45 -32.32
N GLN A 235 -10.72 -1.59 -31.54
CA GLN A 235 -10.11 -0.36 -31.02
C GLN A 235 -8.91 -0.69 -30.14
N HIS A 236 -9.06 -1.69 -29.25
CA HIS A 236 -8.01 -2.17 -28.37
C HIS A 236 -6.82 -2.73 -29.16
N LEU A 237 -7.05 -3.69 -30.05
CA LEU A 237 -5.99 -4.31 -30.87
C LEU A 237 -5.13 -3.25 -31.56
N TYR A 238 -5.77 -2.32 -32.28
CA TYR A 238 -5.02 -1.30 -33.00
C TYR A 238 -4.35 -0.27 -32.09
N GLY A 239 -4.88 -0.04 -30.89
CA GLY A 239 -4.26 0.77 -29.86
C GLY A 239 -2.96 0.14 -29.35
N GLU A 240 -3.00 -1.14 -29.02
CA GLU A 240 -1.83 -1.93 -28.59
C GLU A 240 -0.76 -1.99 -29.70
N MET A 241 -1.16 -2.30 -30.93
CA MET A 241 -0.24 -2.33 -32.08
C MET A 241 0.41 -0.95 -32.33
N ALA A 242 -0.34 0.15 -32.17
CA ALA A 242 0.20 1.50 -32.28
C ALA A 242 1.18 1.81 -31.16
N TYR A 243 0.89 1.38 -29.94
CA TYR A 243 1.73 1.62 -28.76
C TYR A 243 3.08 0.89 -28.86
N TYR A 244 3.05 -0.41 -29.20
CA TYR A 244 4.27 -1.24 -29.25
C TYR A 244 5.05 -1.13 -30.56
N SER A 245 4.50 -0.46 -31.59
CA SER A 245 5.20 -0.29 -32.86
C SER A 245 6.33 0.75 -32.74
N ASN A 246 7.56 0.34 -33.05
CA ASN A 246 8.72 1.22 -33.16
C ASN A 246 8.91 1.82 -34.56
N VAL A 247 8.14 1.34 -35.55
CA VAL A 247 8.18 1.82 -36.94
C VAL A 247 7.20 2.98 -37.11
N PRO A 248 7.66 4.22 -37.39
CA PRO A 248 6.78 5.40 -37.43
C PRO A 248 5.60 5.30 -38.38
N SER A 249 5.81 4.71 -39.58
CA SER A 249 4.75 4.52 -40.57
C SER A 249 3.68 3.53 -40.09
N LEU A 250 4.08 2.41 -39.50
CA LEU A 250 3.14 1.44 -38.93
C LEU A 250 2.42 2.01 -37.71
N LYS A 251 3.13 2.71 -36.82
CA LYS A 251 2.51 3.41 -35.69
C LYS A 251 1.43 4.36 -36.13
N LYS A 252 1.68 5.18 -37.18
CA LYS A 252 0.71 6.10 -37.75
C LYS A 252 -0.49 5.34 -38.35
N TYR A 253 -0.23 4.24 -39.07
CA TYR A 253 -1.29 3.42 -39.65
C TYR A 253 -2.20 2.82 -38.58
N TYR A 254 -1.63 2.20 -37.55
CA TYR A 254 -2.41 1.58 -36.46
C TYR A 254 -3.17 2.63 -35.65
N ALA A 255 -2.56 3.78 -35.36
CA ALA A 255 -3.24 4.89 -34.71
C ALA A 255 -4.44 5.42 -35.53
N GLY A 256 -4.29 5.46 -36.87
CA GLY A 256 -5.41 5.82 -37.77
C GLY A 256 -6.57 4.81 -37.70
N LYS A 257 -6.27 3.51 -37.63
CA LYS A 257 -7.27 2.45 -37.46
C LYS A 257 -7.95 2.53 -36.08
N HIS A 258 -7.15 2.68 -35.01
CA HIS A 258 -7.65 2.92 -33.65
C HIS A 258 -8.66 4.07 -33.61
N ASN A 259 -8.32 5.23 -34.18
CA ASN A 259 -9.18 6.40 -34.23
C ASN A 259 -10.47 6.16 -35.06
N ALA A 260 -10.38 5.39 -36.13
CA ALA A 260 -11.57 5.02 -36.92
C ALA A 260 -12.56 4.16 -36.12
N TYR A 261 -12.09 3.18 -35.39
CA TYR A 261 -12.94 2.36 -34.50
C TYR A 261 -13.47 3.16 -33.32
N GLN A 262 -12.68 4.09 -32.78
CA GLN A 262 -13.17 5.01 -31.76
C GLN A 262 -14.31 5.89 -32.30
N ALA A 263 -14.21 6.43 -33.52
CA ALA A 263 -15.30 7.18 -34.15
C ALA A 263 -16.55 6.30 -34.39
N ALA A 264 -16.35 5.02 -34.69
CA ALA A 264 -17.47 4.07 -34.82
C ALA A 264 -18.16 3.83 -33.44
N ILE A 265 -17.42 3.73 -32.36
CA ILE A 265 -17.95 3.66 -30.98
C ILE A 265 -18.76 4.91 -30.67
N ASP A 266 -18.21 6.10 -30.94
CA ASP A 266 -18.88 7.39 -30.72
C ASP A 266 -20.22 7.53 -31.44
N SER A 267 -20.30 6.98 -32.65
CA SER A 267 -21.54 7.04 -33.47
C SER A 267 -22.56 5.93 -33.16
N THR A 268 -22.13 4.86 -32.49
CA THR A 268 -22.94 3.67 -32.24
C THR A 268 -23.61 3.67 -30.87
N PHE A 269 -22.89 4.18 -29.84
CA PHE A 269 -23.33 4.07 -28.46
C PHE A 269 -23.94 5.38 -27.94
N SER A 270 -24.84 5.23 -26.95
CA SER A 270 -25.43 6.38 -26.24
C SER A 270 -24.34 7.16 -25.48
N HIS A 271 -24.55 8.47 -25.37
CA HIS A 271 -23.69 9.36 -24.57
C HIS A 271 -23.67 9.05 -23.05
N ASP A 272 -24.55 8.15 -22.59
CA ASP A 272 -24.60 7.65 -21.22
C ASP A 272 -24.00 6.25 -21.10
N ASP A 273 -23.50 5.68 -22.19
CA ASP A 273 -22.82 4.39 -22.19
C ASP A 273 -21.41 4.51 -21.56
N ASP A 274 -21.03 3.57 -20.67
CA ASP A 274 -19.74 3.63 -19.99
C ASP A 274 -18.55 3.56 -20.95
N LEU A 275 -18.65 2.73 -22.02
CA LEU A 275 -17.59 2.64 -23.03
C LEU A 275 -17.43 3.98 -23.79
N TYR A 276 -18.56 4.60 -24.19
CA TYR A 276 -18.53 5.92 -24.79
C TYR A 276 -17.90 6.95 -23.85
N LEU A 277 -18.34 6.99 -22.60
CA LEU A 277 -17.83 7.91 -21.60
C LEU A 277 -16.32 7.70 -21.34
N GLN A 278 -15.87 6.44 -21.30
CA GLN A 278 -14.44 6.11 -21.16
C GLN A 278 -13.62 6.65 -22.35
N MET A 279 -14.10 6.46 -23.56
CA MET A 279 -13.42 6.96 -24.76
C MET A 279 -13.34 8.49 -24.77
N GLN A 280 -14.43 9.16 -24.37
CA GLN A 280 -14.44 10.62 -24.27
C GLN A 280 -13.56 11.14 -23.14
N GLU A 281 -13.51 10.46 -21.99
CA GLU A 281 -12.60 10.76 -20.88
C GLU A 281 -11.13 10.73 -21.34
N VAL A 282 -10.74 9.65 -22.03
CA VAL A 282 -9.38 9.50 -22.57
C VAL A 282 -9.08 10.61 -23.59
N ARG A 283 -9.99 10.86 -24.53
CA ARG A 283 -9.82 11.89 -25.58
C ARG A 283 -9.69 13.30 -24.99
N THR A 284 -10.56 13.66 -24.06
CA THR A 284 -10.55 14.99 -23.45
C THR A 284 -9.32 15.19 -22.55
N ARG A 285 -8.90 14.14 -21.87
CA ARG A 285 -7.62 14.12 -21.15
C ARG A 285 -6.45 14.38 -22.09
N ASP A 286 -6.36 13.65 -23.19
CA ASP A 286 -5.26 13.75 -24.15
C ASP A 286 -5.27 15.10 -24.91
N ALA A 287 -6.43 15.70 -25.07
CA ALA A 287 -6.59 17.07 -25.58
C ALA A 287 -6.20 18.15 -24.53
N GLY A 288 -5.85 17.78 -23.31
CA GLY A 288 -5.46 18.74 -22.25
C GLY A 288 -6.64 19.36 -21.50
N ASN A 289 -7.87 18.88 -21.68
CA ASN A 289 -9.04 19.40 -20.97
C ASN A 289 -9.34 18.61 -19.69
N MET A 290 -8.61 18.92 -18.62
CA MET A 290 -8.74 18.27 -17.31
C MET A 290 -10.17 18.34 -16.76
N LYS A 291 -10.78 19.52 -16.80
CA LYS A 291 -12.11 19.75 -16.22
C LYS A 291 -13.16 18.84 -16.83
N GLU A 292 -13.16 18.70 -18.14
CA GLU A 292 -14.11 17.86 -18.84
C GLU A 292 -13.77 16.37 -18.66
N ALA A 293 -12.49 15.98 -18.68
CA ALA A 293 -12.07 14.62 -18.41
C ALA A 293 -12.53 14.16 -17.02
N LEU A 294 -12.35 14.99 -15.98
CA LEU A 294 -12.81 14.68 -14.62
C LEU A 294 -14.33 14.65 -14.51
N ARG A 295 -15.06 15.52 -15.21
CA ARG A 295 -16.53 15.50 -15.25
C ARG A 295 -17.06 14.18 -15.85
N LEU A 296 -16.42 13.71 -16.91
CA LEU A 296 -16.76 12.41 -17.51
C LEU A 296 -16.44 11.25 -16.56
N SER A 297 -15.28 11.33 -15.90
CA SER A 297 -14.89 10.36 -14.88
C SER A 297 -15.85 10.35 -13.68
N ASP A 298 -16.34 11.51 -13.22
CA ASP A 298 -17.34 11.61 -12.16
C ASP A 298 -18.65 10.92 -12.56
N LYS A 299 -19.07 11.11 -13.82
CA LYS A 299 -20.27 10.45 -14.34
C LYS A 299 -20.10 8.93 -14.37
N ARG A 300 -18.94 8.42 -14.82
CA ARG A 300 -18.62 6.99 -14.82
C ARG A 300 -18.58 6.45 -13.38
N LEU A 301 -17.94 7.18 -12.45
CA LEU A 301 -17.85 6.76 -11.06
C LEU A 301 -19.24 6.64 -10.40
N ALA A 302 -20.17 7.54 -10.71
CA ALA A 302 -21.54 7.48 -10.23
C ALA A 302 -22.33 6.26 -10.75
N MET A 303 -21.89 5.64 -11.85
CA MET A 303 -22.47 4.41 -12.41
C MET A 303 -21.92 3.14 -11.75
N THR A 304 -20.87 3.24 -10.95
CA THR A 304 -20.18 2.08 -10.35
C THR A 304 -20.49 1.97 -8.86
N LYS A 305 -20.34 0.74 -8.33
CA LYS A 305 -20.40 0.49 -6.88
C LYS A 305 -18.98 0.31 -6.34
N PRO A 306 -18.62 0.96 -5.21
CA PRO A 306 -17.34 0.68 -4.54
C PRO A 306 -17.16 -0.83 -4.28
N GLY A 307 -15.93 -1.33 -4.44
CA GLY A 307 -15.63 -2.75 -4.27
C GLY A 307 -15.92 -3.62 -5.49
N THR A 308 -16.31 -3.05 -6.63
CA THR A 308 -16.44 -3.77 -7.91
C THR A 308 -15.23 -3.55 -8.80
N HIS A 309 -14.97 -4.49 -9.73
CA HIS A 309 -13.88 -4.34 -10.69
C HIS A 309 -14.07 -3.12 -11.61
N GLN A 310 -15.33 -2.79 -11.98
CA GLN A 310 -15.65 -1.58 -12.74
C GLN A 310 -15.25 -0.31 -11.98
N TYR A 311 -15.49 -0.26 -10.67
CA TYR A 311 -15.00 0.84 -9.83
C TYR A 311 -13.47 0.95 -9.86
N ALA A 312 -12.76 -0.18 -9.79
CA ALA A 312 -11.30 -0.20 -9.87
C ALA A 312 -10.80 0.38 -11.20
N ILE A 313 -11.42 -0.01 -12.32
CA ILE A 313 -11.11 0.50 -13.67
C ILE A 313 -11.33 2.02 -13.74
N VAL A 314 -12.47 2.52 -13.26
CA VAL A 314 -12.76 3.95 -13.29
C VAL A 314 -11.76 4.74 -12.43
N GLN A 315 -11.42 4.24 -11.24
CA GLN A 315 -10.41 4.86 -10.40
C GLN A 315 -9.03 4.90 -11.08
N PHE A 316 -8.65 3.83 -11.78
CA PHE A 316 -7.40 3.80 -12.54
C PHE A 316 -7.35 4.89 -13.62
N TYR A 317 -8.37 4.99 -14.49
CA TYR A 317 -8.42 6.03 -15.55
C TYR A 317 -8.46 7.44 -14.96
N ARG A 318 -9.22 7.63 -13.88
CA ARG A 318 -9.25 8.90 -13.14
C ARG A 318 -7.86 9.27 -12.61
N GLY A 319 -7.14 8.29 -12.08
CA GLY A 319 -5.74 8.46 -11.67
C GLY A 319 -4.86 8.94 -12.81
N LEU A 320 -4.95 8.30 -13.98
CA LEU A 320 -4.19 8.73 -15.17
C LEU A 320 -4.49 10.18 -15.58
N THR A 321 -5.74 10.62 -15.40
CA THR A 321 -6.12 12.02 -15.65
C THR A 321 -5.39 12.95 -14.68
N TYR A 322 -5.37 12.67 -13.39
CA TYR A 322 -4.63 13.46 -12.40
C TYR A 322 -3.11 13.45 -12.67
N ASN A 323 -2.54 12.30 -13.04
CA ASN A 323 -1.12 12.20 -13.37
C ASN A 323 -0.73 13.10 -14.55
N GLN A 324 -1.53 13.12 -15.63
CA GLN A 324 -1.24 13.97 -16.80
C GLN A 324 -1.23 15.45 -16.47
N PHE A 325 -2.01 15.88 -15.50
CA PHE A 325 -2.09 17.27 -15.05
C PHE A 325 -1.25 17.57 -13.81
N GLY A 326 -0.39 16.63 -13.38
CA GLY A 326 0.63 16.83 -12.35
C GLY A 326 0.15 16.72 -10.90
N ASP A 327 -1.11 16.34 -10.65
CA ASP A 327 -1.63 16.08 -9.30
C ASP A 327 -1.25 14.66 -8.84
N LYS A 328 -0.04 14.54 -8.33
CA LYS A 328 0.53 13.26 -7.88
C LYS A 328 -0.22 12.67 -6.69
N GLU A 329 -0.77 13.51 -5.82
CA GLU A 329 -1.48 13.05 -4.63
C GLU A 329 -2.80 12.38 -5.02
N GLN A 330 -3.62 13.02 -5.86
CA GLN A 330 -4.87 12.43 -6.33
C GLN A 330 -4.62 11.22 -7.24
N PHE A 331 -3.54 11.24 -8.03
CA PHE A 331 -3.12 10.08 -8.79
C PHE A 331 -2.88 8.88 -7.87
N LEU A 332 -2.06 9.05 -6.83
CA LEU A 332 -1.76 7.99 -5.87
C LEU A 332 -3.03 7.50 -5.14
N ARG A 333 -3.91 8.41 -4.72
CA ARG A 333 -5.20 8.05 -4.08
C ARG A 333 -6.07 7.17 -4.98
N CYS A 334 -6.19 7.54 -6.24
CA CYS A 334 -6.97 6.78 -7.21
C CYS A 334 -6.36 5.40 -7.46
N LEU A 335 -5.04 5.31 -7.63
CA LEU A 335 -4.34 4.04 -7.80
C LEU A 335 -4.48 3.12 -6.58
N LEU A 336 -4.37 3.66 -5.36
CA LEU A 336 -4.56 2.89 -4.13
C LEU A 336 -5.96 2.30 -4.04
N ARG A 337 -7.01 3.10 -4.31
CA ARG A 337 -8.40 2.62 -4.32
C ARG A 337 -8.63 1.53 -5.37
N SER A 338 -8.06 1.70 -6.57
CA SER A 338 -8.10 0.69 -7.62
C SER A 338 -7.38 -0.60 -7.20
N ALA A 339 -6.15 -0.49 -6.71
CA ALA A 339 -5.35 -1.64 -6.28
C ALA A 339 -5.98 -2.42 -5.12
N ILE A 340 -6.58 -1.73 -4.13
CA ILE A 340 -7.31 -2.37 -3.03
C ILE A 340 -8.45 -3.23 -3.57
N CYS A 341 -9.27 -2.69 -4.48
CA CYS A 341 -10.37 -3.44 -5.09
C CYS A 341 -9.86 -4.64 -5.89
N ASP A 342 -8.81 -4.47 -6.71
CA ASP A 342 -8.26 -5.56 -7.52
C ASP A 342 -7.72 -6.70 -6.64
N VAL A 343 -7.02 -6.38 -5.55
CA VAL A 343 -6.55 -7.41 -4.59
C VAL A 343 -7.72 -8.12 -3.92
N GLN A 344 -8.73 -7.38 -3.45
CA GLN A 344 -9.91 -7.94 -2.77
C GLN A 344 -10.76 -8.82 -3.70
N LEU A 345 -10.78 -8.54 -4.99
CA LEU A 345 -11.46 -9.34 -6.00
C LEU A 345 -10.59 -10.46 -6.58
N ALA A 346 -9.38 -10.64 -6.08
CA ALA A 346 -8.38 -11.57 -6.61
C ALA A 346 -8.14 -11.38 -8.12
N VAL A 347 -8.13 -10.13 -8.60
CA VAL A 347 -7.69 -9.79 -9.96
C VAL A 347 -6.18 -9.97 -10.04
N MET A 348 -5.70 -10.73 -11.02
CA MET A 348 -4.27 -11.00 -11.22
C MET A 348 -3.64 -10.09 -12.28
N ASP A 349 -4.44 -9.51 -13.14
CA ASP A 349 -4.01 -8.47 -14.07
C ASP A 349 -3.97 -7.09 -13.40
N GLN A 350 -3.04 -6.93 -12.45
CA GLN A 350 -2.97 -5.75 -11.58
C GLN A 350 -2.16 -4.63 -12.22
N GLY A 351 -2.84 -3.67 -12.82
CA GLY A 351 -2.20 -2.49 -13.36
C GLY A 351 -1.89 -1.41 -12.34
N SER A 352 -2.81 -1.18 -11.41
CA SER A 352 -2.69 -0.09 -10.43
C SER A 352 -1.57 -0.33 -9.42
N LEU A 353 -1.39 -1.58 -8.98
CA LEU A 353 -0.45 -1.90 -7.90
C LEU A 353 1.02 -1.71 -8.29
N TRP A 354 1.41 -2.12 -9.52
CA TRP A 354 2.79 -1.92 -9.94
C TRP A 354 3.10 -0.43 -10.19
N GLU A 355 2.10 0.38 -10.59
CA GLU A 355 2.25 1.82 -10.68
C GLU A 355 2.40 2.47 -9.29
N VAL A 356 1.64 2.03 -8.28
CA VAL A 356 1.87 2.46 -6.89
C VAL A 356 3.29 2.14 -6.46
N ALA A 357 3.77 0.92 -6.73
CA ALA A 357 5.14 0.53 -6.42
C ALA A 357 6.18 1.42 -7.11
N ASN A 358 5.97 1.73 -8.40
CA ASN A 358 6.83 2.61 -9.18
C ASN A 358 6.89 4.04 -8.61
N LEU A 359 5.75 4.59 -8.20
CA LEU A 359 5.67 5.91 -7.56
C LEU A 359 6.45 5.94 -6.23
N LEU A 360 6.24 4.92 -5.39
CA LEU A 360 6.90 4.83 -4.08
C LEU A 360 8.42 4.64 -4.18
N ASN A 361 8.92 4.06 -5.27
CA ASN A 361 10.35 3.87 -5.47
C ASN A 361 11.15 5.19 -5.50
N ALA A 362 10.48 6.30 -5.84
CA ALA A 362 11.10 7.63 -5.84
C ALA A 362 11.14 8.27 -4.44
N ASP A 363 10.39 7.77 -3.45
CA ASP A 363 10.25 8.37 -2.14
C ASP A 363 11.23 7.72 -1.13
N PRO A 364 12.14 8.52 -0.53
CA PRO A 364 13.03 8.01 0.52
C PRO A 364 12.22 7.49 1.72
N GLY A 365 12.46 6.23 2.09
CA GLY A 365 11.77 5.57 3.22
C GLY A 365 10.62 4.64 2.81
N GLU A 366 10.14 4.72 1.57
CA GLU A 366 9.07 3.85 1.06
C GLU A 366 9.60 2.66 0.22
N GLN A 367 10.91 2.49 0.10
CA GLN A 367 11.54 1.45 -0.73
C GLN A 367 11.10 0.04 -0.33
N LYS A 368 10.91 -0.21 0.96
CA LYS A 368 10.42 -1.51 1.44
C LYS A 368 9.00 -1.79 0.95
N ARG A 369 8.08 -0.83 1.10
CA ARG A 369 6.69 -0.95 0.63
C ARG A 369 6.63 -1.07 -0.89
N SER A 370 7.40 -0.26 -1.61
CA SER A 370 7.57 -0.35 -3.06
C SER A 370 8.00 -1.75 -3.49
N HIS A 371 9.00 -2.33 -2.83
CA HIS A 371 9.50 -3.66 -3.11
C HIS A 371 8.47 -4.77 -2.82
N GLU A 372 7.74 -4.68 -1.71
CA GLU A 372 6.68 -5.63 -1.36
C GLU A 372 5.55 -5.60 -2.40
N TYR A 373 5.12 -4.40 -2.82
CA TYR A 373 4.06 -4.22 -3.79
C TYR A 373 4.44 -4.71 -5.19
N ILE A 374 5.64 -4.40 -5.66
CA ILE A 374 6.08 -4.86 -6.98
C ILE A 374 6.24 -6.38 -7.01
N LYS A 375 6.72 -7.00 -5.93
CA LYS A 375 6.80 -8.47 -5.83
C LYS A 375 5.42 -9.12 -5.87
N PHE A 376 4.44 -8.53 -5.18
CA PHE A 376 3.07 -9.03 -5.23
C PHE A 376 2.47 -8.87 -6.62
N ALA A 377 2.63 -7.71 -7.25
CA ALA A 377 2.19 -7.46 -8.63
C ALA A 377 2.84 -8.42 -9.63
N TRP A 378 4.14 -8.67 -9.50
CA TRP A 378 4.85 -9.64 -10.33
C TRP A 378 4.33 -11.07 -10.15
N LYS A 379 4.13 -11.50 -8.90
CA LYS A 379 3.54 -12.81 -8.60
C LYS A 379 2.15 -12.95 -9.22
N SER A 380 1.32 -11.92 -9.12
CA SER A 380 -0.01 -11.88 -9.73
C SER A 380 0.06 -11.96 -11.25
N ALA A 381 0.93 -11.18 -11.89
CA ALA A 381 1.14 -11.21 -13.33
C ALA A 381 1.63 -12.58 -13.83
N THR A 382 2.45 -13.28 -13.04
CA THR A 382 2.89 -14.65 -13.34
C THR A 382 1.72 -15.65 -13.29
N ILE A 383 0.79 -15.47 -12.34
CA ILE A 383 -0.42 -16.31 -12.26
C ILE A 383 -1.37 -15.99 -13.42
N PHE A 384 -1.49 -14.72 -13.79
CA PHE A 384 -2.29 -14.28 -14.93
C PHE A 384 -1.74 -14.84 -16.25
N ASN A 385 -0.43 -15.01 -16.34
CA ASN A 385 0.28 -15.65 -17.45
C ASN A 385 0.13 -14.91 -18.78
N THR A 386 0.48 -13.61 -18.80
CA THR A 386 0.52 -12.83 -20.05
C THR A 386 1.90 -12.23 -20.31
N PRO A 387 2.50 -12.44 -21.51
CA PRO A 387 3.80 -11.88 -21.87
C PRO A 387 3.82 -10.34 -21.86
N SER A 388 2.71 -9.70 -22.25
CA SER A 388 2.60 -8.24 -22.29
C SER A 388 2.75 -7.62 -20.89
N ARG A 389 2.09 -8.19 -19.87
CA ARG A 389 2.18 -7.72 -18.50
C ARG A 389 3.58 -7.91 -17.92
N SER A 390 4.16 -9.06 -18.15
CA SER A 390 5.55 -9.34 -17.74
C SER A 390 6.55 -8.35 -18.32
N ARG A 391 6.41 -7.98 -19.60
CA ARG A 391 7.26 -6.96 -20.24
C ARG A 391 7.10 -5.56 -19.63
N GLN A 392 5.91 -5.20 -19.17
CA GLN A 392 5.66 -3.91 -18.52
C GLN A 392 6.25 -3.86 -17.10
N ILE A 393 6.08 -4.91 -16.31
CA ILE A 393 6.48 -4.94 -14.90
C ILE A 393 7.99 -5.16 -14.73
N MET A 394 8.62 -5.99 -15.58
CA MET A 394 10.02 -6.41 -15.41
C MET A 394 11.03 -5.25 -15.26
N PRO A 395 11.00 -4.18 -16.08
CA PRO A 395 11.92 -3.06 -15.92
C PRO A 395 11.77 -2.35 -14.58
N VAL A 396 10.52 -2.18 -14.13
CA VAL A 396 10.19 -1.53 -12.85
C VAL A 396 10.62 -2.43 -11.69
N LEU A 397 10.34 -3.73 -11.77
CA LEU A 397 10.79 -4.71 -10.78
C LEU A 397 12.32 -4.69 -10.61
N THR A 398 13.07 -4.70 -11.73
CA THR A 398 14.54 -4.66 -11.69
C THR A 398 15.03 -3.38 -11.01
N GLN A 399 14.49 -2.23 -11.38
CA GLN A 399 14.88 -0.94 -10.79
C GLN A 399 14.58 -0.87 -9.29
N ILE A 400 13.42 -1.34 -8.87
CA ILE A 400 13.01 -1.35 -7.45
C ILE A 400 13.88 -2.32 -6.66
N GLU A 401 14.16 -3.52 -7.21
CA GLU A 401 15.01 -4.51 -6.56
C GLU A 401 16.43 -3.97 -6.33
N GLU A 402 17.05 -3.37 -7.36
CA GLU A 402 18.37 -2.74 -7.25
C GLU A 402 18.40 -1.62 -6.20
N GLY A 403 17.38 -0.76 -6.19
CA GLY A 403 17.23 0.32 -5.20
C GLY A 403 17.12 -0.23 -3.78
N TYR A 404 16.26 -1.21 -3.58
CA TYR A 404 16.04 -1.85 -2.28
C TYR A 404 17.30 -2.55 -1.75
N GLN A 405 18.02 -3.30 -2.59
CA GLN A 405 19.28 -3.97 -2.23
C GLN A 405 20.36 -2.96 -1.83
N LYS A 406 20.45 -1.83 -2.54
CA LYS A 406 21.38 -0.75 -2.19
C LYS A 406 21.06 -0.13 -0.83
N GLU A 407 19.79 0.13 -0.56
CA GLU A 407 19.35 0.65 0.74
C GLU A 407 19.62 -0.33 1.88
N LEU A 408 19.30 -1.61 1.68
CA LEU A 408 19.54 -2.67 2.65
C LEU A 408 21.04 -2.80 2.96
N SER A 409 21.90 -2.75 1.95
CA SER A 409 23.36 -2.76 2.11
C SER A 409 23.85 -1.56 2.90
N SER A 410 23.36 -0.36 2.59
CA SER A 410 23.69 0.88 3.31
C SER A 410 23.24 0.84 4.78
N SER A 411 22.01 0.35 5.03
CA SER A 411 21.47 0.17 6.39
C SER A 411 22.30 -0.83 7.20
N ASN A 412 22.65 -1.97 6.61
CA ASN A 412 23.53 -2.97 7.24
C ASN A 412 24.92 -2.40 7.57
N GLN A 413 25.48 -1.55 6.69
CA GLN A 413 26.77 -0.90 6.94
C GLN A 413 26.66 0.09 8.11
N ARG A 414 25.61 0.89 8.20
CA ARG A 414 25.34 1.81 9.33
C ARG A 414 25.18 1.01 10.63
N LEU A 415 24.44 -0.09 10.61
CA LEU A 415 24.25 -0.95 11.78
C LEU A 415 25.59 -1.54 12.27
N ARG A 416 26.43 -2.05 11.36
CA ARG A 416 27.77 -2.56 11.68
C ARG A 416 28.65 -1.47 12.33
N LEU A 417 28.58 -0.26 11.80
CA LEU A 417 29.31 0.90 12.37
C LEU A 417 28.81 1.22 13.80
N MET A 418 27.50 1.27 14.01
CA MET A 418 26.91 1.51 15.34
C MET A 418 27.33 0.44 16.35
N VAL A 419 27.33 -0.84 15.96
CA VAL A 419 27.78 -1.95 16.80
C VAL A 419 29.26 -1.81 17.11
N ALA A 420 30.10 -1.46 16.16
CA ALA A 420 31.52 -1.24 16.37
C ALA A 420 31.79 -0.06 17.34
N CYS A 421 31.08 1.06 17.18
CA CYS A 421 31.18 2.22 18.07
C CYS A 421 30.74 1.90 19.51
N SER A 422 29.64 1.16 19.68
CA SER A 422 29.16 0.74 21.01
C SER A 422 30.11 -0.23 21.69
N ALA A 423 30.72 -1.17 20.94
CA ALA A 423 31.72 -2.07 21.47
C ALA A 423 32.99 -1.31 21.93
N LEU A 424 33.42 -0.31 21.15
CA LEU A 424 34.56 0.56 21.53
C LEU A 424 34.24 1.35 22.82
N LEU A 425 33.05 1.89 22.93
CA LEU A 425 32.60 2.64 24.11
C LEU A 425 32.61 1.75 25.35
N LEU A 426 32.08 0.52 25.25
CA LEU A 426 32.10 -0.46 26.34
C LEU A 426 33.54 -0.82 26.75
N PHE A 427 34.46 -0.96 25.80
CA PHE A 427 35.87 -1.21 26.07
C PHE A 427 36.51 -0.06 26.86
N VAL A 428 36.23 1.19 26.44
CA VAL A 428 36.72 2.38 27.18
C VAL A 428 36.17 2.43 28.60
N VAL A 429 34.88 2.14 28.79
CA VAL A 429 34.25 2.07 30.13
C VAL A 429 34.94 0.98 31.00
N MET A 430 35.22 -0.18 30.45
CA MET A 430 35.94 -1.24 31.17
C MET A 430 37.35 -0.80 31.60
N LEU A 431 38.07 -0.11 30.72
CA LEU A 431 39.41 0.44 31.05
C LEU A 431 39.32 1.49 32.18
N LEU A 432 38.31 2.38 32.11
CA LEU A 432 38.08 3.38 33.17
C LEU A 432 37.74 2.70 34.51
N LEU A 433 36.87 1.71 34.51
CA LEU A 433 36.54 0.95 35.72
C LEU A 433 37.76 0.22 36.29
N TYR A 434 38.57 -0.38 35.43
CA TYR A 434 39.84 -1.01 35.85
C TYR A 434 40.78 0.03 36.50
N TYR A 435 40.92 1.21 35.86
CA TYR A 435 41.76 2.30 36.39
C TYR A 435 41.26 2.80 37.75
N VAL A 436 39.96 3.08 37.86
CA VAL A 436 39.31 3.53 39.09
C VAL A 436 39.49 2.48 40.20
N ASN A 437 39.33 1.20 39.92
CA ASN A 437 39.50 0.13 40.88
C ASN A 437 40.97 0.00 41.34
N LYS A 438 41.93 0.20 40.43
CA LYS A 438 43.36 0.25 40.75
C LYS A 438 43.69 1.44 41.66
N GLN A 439 43.11 2.63 41.40
CA GLN A 439 43.28 3.82 42.23
C GLN A 439 42.65 3.64 43.63
N ARG A 440 41.45 3.05 43.72
CA ARG A 440 40.80 2.72 44.99
C ARG A 440 41.68 1.81 45.86
N LYS A 441 42.31 0.78 45.29
CA LYS A 441 43.24 -0.10 46.00
C LYS A 441 44.45 0.65 46.50
N ARG A 442 45.00 1.59 45.69
CA ARG A 442 46.18 2.43 46.16
C ARG A 442 45.81 3.37 47.31
N ILE A 443 44.64 4.01 47.21
CA ILE A 443 44.16 4.90 48.29
C ILE A 443 43.86 4.13 49.54
N ALA A 444 43.25 2.94 49.47
CA ALA A 444 42.99 2.08 50.60
C ALA A 444 44.33 1.66 51.32
N ALA A 445 45.34 1.28 50.54
CA ALA A 445 46.69 0.93 51.11
C ALA A 445 47.38 2.14 51.77
N ALA A 446 47.26 3.33 51.14
CA ALA A 446 47.82 4.56 51.75
C ALA A 446 47.05 4.95 52.99
N HIS A 447 45.75 4.78 53.05
CA HIS A 447 44.92 5.05 54.23
C HIS A 447 45.23 4.08 55.38
N HIS A 448 45.47 2.81 55.08
CA HIS A 448 45.90 1.81 56.06
C HIS A 448 47.24 2.19 56.64
N LYS A 449 48.28 2.53 55.86
CA LYS A 449 49.57 2.97 56.25
C LYS A 449 49.53 4.25 57.10
N LEU A 450 48.67 5.22 56.72
CA LEU A 450 48.49 6.45 57.53
C LEU A 450 47.86 6.14 58.87
N LYS A 451 46.89 5.23 58.96
CA LYS A 451 46.26 4.78 60.20
C LYS A 451 47.30 4.11 61.14
N GLU A 452 48.18 3.25 60.63
CA GLU A 452 49.25 2.61 61.37
C GLU A 452 50.27 3.64 61.91
N THR A 453 50.64 4.61 61.03
CA THR A 453 51.56 5.69 61.40
C THR A 453 50.97 6.60 62.49
N ASN A 454 49.71 6.96 62.42
CA ASN A 454 49.00 7.76 63.43
C ASN A 454 48.90 7.01 64.77
N HIS A 455 48.62 5.70 64.74
CA HIS A 455 48.62 4.87 65.98
C HIS A 455 49.96 4.81 66.59
N ALA A 456 51.06 4.60 65.85
CA ALA A 456 52.43 4.62 66.36
C ALA A 456 52.82 5.98 66.96
N LEU A 457 52.34 7.10 66.29
CA LEU A 457 52.58 8.45 66.78
C LEU A 457 51.85 8.71 68.12
N GLN A 458 50.60 8.23 68.26
CA GLN A 458 49.85 8.32 69.52
C GLN A 458 50.53 7.60 70.63
N LEU A 459 50.98 6.34 70.42
CA LEU A 459 51.74 5.56 71.40
C LEU A 459 53.08 6.24 71.80
N ALA A 460 53.77 6.84 70.83
CA ALA A 460 54.99 7.59 71.10
C ALA A 460 54.73 8.84 71.95
N ASN A 461 53.62 9.59 71.66
CA ASN A 461 53.22 10.74 72.47
C ASN A 461 52.80 10.36 73.88
N GLU A 462 52.07 9.24 74.07
CA GLU A 462 51.72 8.71 75.40
C GLU A 462 52.98 8.37 76.20
N ARG A 463 53.96 7.69 75.64
CA ARG A 463 55.24 7.39 76.26
C ARG A 463 56.03 8.63 76.61
N LEU A 464 55.99 9.67 75.74
CA LEU A 464 56.64 10.94 75.95
C LEU A 464 56.01 11.71 77.13
N ASN A 465 54.68 11.67 77.22
CA ASN A 465 53.95 12.24 78.38
C ASN A 465 54.21 11.51 79.67
N GLU A 466 54.27 10.17 79.68
CA GLU A 466 54.67 9.36 80.86
C GLU A 466 56.09 9.69 81.30
N MET A 467 57.05 9.79 80.37
CA MET A 467 58.44 10.18 80.70
C MET A 467 58.52 11.60 81.23
N ASN A 468 57.79 12.56 80.66
CA ASN A 468 57.72 13.95 81.15
C ASN A 468 57.09 14.03 82.56
N HIS A 469 56.12 13.15 82.88
CA HIS A 469 55.53 13.08 84.23
C HIS A 469 56.50 12.52 85.23
N SER A 470 57.28 11.48 84.86
CA SER A 470 58.32 10.89 85.73
C SER A 470 59.57 11.74 85.89
N LEU A 471 59.78 12.74 85.04
CA LEU A 471 60.88 13.74 85.19
C LEU A 471 60.50 14.95 86.06
N ASN A 472 59.19 15.17 86.27
CA ASN A 472 58.65 16.28 87.09
C ASN A 472 58.28 15.81 88.53
N GLU A 473 58.36 14.53 88.86
CA GLU A 473 58.39 13.99 90.21
C GLU A 473 59.83 13.89 90.74
#